data_888252057cd50b694c7f5a9169de6aee
#
_entry.id   888252057cd50b694c7f5a9169de6aee
#
_cell.length_a   1.000
_cell.length_b   1.000
_cell.length_c   1.000
_cell.angle_alpha   90.00
_cell.angle_beta   90.00
_cell.angle_gamma   90.00
#
_symmetry.space_group_name_H-M   'P 1'
#
loop_
_entity.id
_entity.type
_entity.pdbx_description
1 polymer ?
#
loop_
_entity_poly.entity_id
_entity_poly.type
_entity_poly.pdbx_seq_one_letter_code
_entity_poly.pdbx_strand_id
1 'polypeptide(L)'
;MQLNDKAIRALKPRPKPYKVTDGRGLYLYVTPQGSRLWRFDYRQNGKRLTLSFGPYPDLGLAAAREKLGEARAALAEGRDPAASKTRLRAANDNFGHLADEWLEKRKKEGLAPATMTKLTWFVDMIRDELGRLPIEDVGTAELLAFLRKFEAREKYHLAKRLRATLSRIFKYGIASGRAGRDPAADLTDALTSVPATSRAAITTEKELAGLLRAVAEYDGSKHIRIALLLLVHLFCRPGELRQMEWVEIDDAKKLWLIPAPRMKMRKAHVVPLSAQSLALIDELRPMTGGREVQLPEPALTRQAHLREHTERHASPPRLHERGSVQPRLPLNGVHAAERIWTF
;
A
#
# COMPACT_ATOMS: atom_id res chain seq x y z
N MET A 1 -5.24 40.20 39.92
CA MET A 1 -6.32 39.49 40.66
C MET A 1 -6.35 38.06 40.10
N GLN A 2 -6.18 37.04 40.93
CA GLN A 2 -6.27 35.67 40.45
C GLN A 2 -7.73 35.30 40.17
N LEU A 3 -7.99 34.56 39.10
CA LEU A 3 -9.32 34.08 38.78
C LEU A 3 -9.80 33.02 39.77
N ASN A 4 -11.10 32.91 39.94
CA ASN A 4 -11.76 31.79 40.60
C ASN A 4 -12.87 31.23 39.70
N ASP A 5 -13.35 30.01 39.95
CA ASP A 5 -14.33 29.35 39.14
C ASP A 5 -15.67 30.12 39.05
N LYS A 6 -16.06 30.79 40.13
CA LYS A 6 -17.27 31.62 40.14
C LYS A 6 -17.14 32.81 39.16
N ALA A 7 -15.99 33.48 39.15
CA ALA A 7 -15.71 34.58 38.22
C ALA A 7 -15.65 34.08 36.77
N ILE A 8 -15.06 32.91 36.50
CA ILE A 8 -14.97 32.32 35.16
C ILE A 8 -16.36 31.98 34.60
N ARG A 9 -17.24 31.40 35.43
CA ARG A 9 -18.60 31.07 35.06
C ARG A 9 -19.45 32.32 34.74
N ALA A 10 -19.20 33.41 35.45
CA ALA A 10 -19.89 34.68 35.26
C ALA A 10 -19.47 35.46 33.99
N LEU A 11 -18.41 35.05 33.29
CA LEU A 11 -17.96 35.72 32.08
C LEU A 11 -18.97 35.53 30.92
N LYS A 12 -19.41 36.65 30.35
CA LYS A 12 -20.33 36.66 29.22
C LYS A 12 -19.59 36.95 27.92
N PRO A 13 -20.01 36.37 26.78
CA PRO A 13 -19.44 36.72 25.51
C PRO A 13 -19.66 38.20 25.15
N ARG A 14 -18.73 38.78 24.41
CA ARG A 14 -18.76 40.16 23.92
C ARG A 14 -18.63 40.17 22.41
N PRO A 15 -19.04 41.27 21.70
CA PRO A 15 -18.91 41.36 20.24
C PRO A 15 -17.49 41.16 19.72
N LYS A 16 -16.48 41.49 20.54
CA LYS A 16 -15.06 41.24 20.26
C LYS A 16 -14.49 40.28 21.28
N PRO A 17 -13.56 39.36 20.86
CA PRO A 17 -12.90 38.47 21.79
C PRO A 17 -12.07 39.27 22.81
N TYR A 18 -11.99 38.78 24.04
CA TYR A 18 -11.24 39.46 25.10
C TYR A 18 -10.49 38.47 25.97
N LYS A 19 -9.47 38.99 26.68
CA LYS A 19 -8.62 38.24 27.59
C LYS A 19 -8.99 38.56 29.04
N VAL A 20 -9.01 37.54 29.89
CA VAL A 20 -9.13 37.70 31.35
C VAL A 20 -7.92 37.02 31.98
N THR A 21 -7.02 37.81 32.54
CA THR A 21 -5.71 37.37 33.03
C THR A 21 -5.86 36.70 34.42
N ASP A 22 -5.20 35.53 34.59
CA ASP A 22 -5.06 34.84 35.86
C ASP A 22 -3.70 35.14 36.56
N GLY A 23 -2.73 35.59 35.78
CA GLY A 23 -1.37 35.92 36.22
C GLY A 23 -0.28 35.07 35.57
N ARG A 24 0.97 35.53 35.71
CA ARG A 24 2.17 34.84 35.17
C ARG A 24 2.09 34.45 33.71
N GLY A 25 1.36 35.23 32.86
CA GLY A 25 1.16 34.96 31.44
C GLY A 25 -0.05 34.07 31.12
N LEU A 26 -0.71 33.46 32.12
CA LEU A 26 -1.93 32.68 31.95
C LEU A 26 -3.14 33.59 31.84
N TYR A 27 -4.02 33.33 30.89
CA TYR A 27 -5.29 34.04 30.72
C TYR A 27 -6.34 33.14 30.10
N LEU A 28 -7.59 33.48 30.33
CA LEU A 28 -8.74 32.92 29.69
C LEU A 28 -9.10 33.79 28.46
N TYR A 29 -9.14 33.22 27.28
CA TYR A 29 -9.55 33.89 26.06
C TYR A 29 -11.00 33.57 25.77
N VAL A 30 -11.86 34.60 25.80
CA VAL A 30 -13.30 34.45 25.58
C VAL A 30 -13.62 34.91 24.17
N THR A 31 -14.23 34.00 23.38
CA THR A 31 -14.64 34.30 22.01
C THR A 31 -16.06 34.89 21.96
N PRO A 32 -16.45 35.56 20.87
CA PRO A 32 -17.81 36.08 20.69
C PRO A 32 -18.88 34.98 20.71
N GLN A 33 -18.51 33.74 20.34
CA GLN A 33 -19.40 32.58 20.35
C GLN A 33 -19.53 31.96 21.76
N GLY A 34 -18.88 32.51 22.78
CA GLY A 34 -18.95 32.05 24.14
C GLY A 34 -17.93 30.97 24.54
N SER A 35 -17.08 30.51 23.62
CA SER A 35 -15.99 29.58 23.93
C SER A 35 -14.95 30.25 24.83
N ARG A 36 -14.46 29.53 25.83
CA ARG A 36 -13.47 29.99 26.80
C ARG A 36 -12.26 29.11 26.70
N LEU A 37 -11.09 29.66 26.31
CA LEU A 37 -9.87 28.92 26.03
C LEU A 37 -8.74 29.36 26.98
N TRP A 38 -8.12 28.43 27.65
CA TRP A 38 -6.92 28.70 28.43
C TRP A 38 -5.74 28.89 27.52
N ARG A 39 -5.02 30.02 27.68
CA ARG A 39 -3.84 30.39 26.90
C ARG A 39 -2.75 30.94 27.83
N PHE A 40 -1.49 30.67 27.40
CA PHE A 40 -0.29 31.16 28.05
C PHE A 40 0.57 31.93 27.07
N ASP A 41 0.82 33.23 27.33
CA ASP A 41 1.73 34.07 26.57
C ASP A 41 3.11 34.02 27.22
N TYR A 42 4.15 33.69 26.42
CA TYR A 42 5.54 33.60 26.85
C TYR A 42 6.48 34.19 25.80
N ARG A 43 7.75 34.37 26.17
CA ARG A 43 8.82 34.81 25.26
C ARG A 43 9.88 33.74 25.15
N GLN A 44 10.32 33.47 23.91
CA GLN A 44 11.43 32.59 23.65
C GLN A 44 12.23 33.16 22.45
N ASN A 45 13.54 33.17 22.56
CA ASN A 45 14.44 33.72 21.56
C ASN A 45 14.00 35.12 21.04
N GLY A 46 13.56 36.00 21.97
CA GLY A 46 13.09 37.37 21.66
C GLY A 46 11.68 37.43 21.05
N LYS A 47 11.07 36.33 20.65
CA LYS A 47 9.73 36.31 20.04
C LYS A 47 8.65 36.06 21.11
N ARG A 48 7.52 36.75 20.96
CA ARG A 48 6.32 36.48 21.80
C ARG A 48 5.51 35.36 21.16
N LEU A 49 5.23 34.32 21.94
CA LEU A 49 4.51 33.12 21.54
C LEU A 49 3.31 32.92 22.45
N THR A 50 2.30 32.19 21.96
CA THR A 50 1.10 31.85 22.75
C THR A 50 0.87 30.33 22.68
N LEU A 51 0.80 29.69 23.84
CA LEU A 51 0.46 28.27 23.98
C LEU A 51 -1.00 28.12 24.42
N SER A 52 -1.79 27.31 23.74
CA SER A 52 -3.16 26.97 24.11
C SER A 52 -3.20 25.68 24.93
N PHE A 53 -3.79 25.73 26.14
CA PHE A 53 -3.89 24.56 27.01
C PHE A 53 -5.18 23.75 26.76
N GLY A 54 -6.27 24.40 26.40
CA GLY A 54 -7.56 23.75 26.13
C GLY A 54 -8.77 24.58 26.52
N PRO A 55 -9.99 24.10 26.23
CA PRO A 55 -11.23 24.81 26.57
C PRO A 55 -11.63 24.60 28.02
N TYR A 56 -12.28 25.62 28.59
CA TYR A 56 -13.03 25.53 29.83
C TYR A 56 -14.50 25.20 29.49
N PRO A 57 -15.22 24.27 30.15
CA PRO A 57 -14.84 23.66 31.46
C PRO A 57 -14.03 22.36 31.34
N ASP A 58 -13.75 21.80 30.17
CA ASP A 58 -13.02 20.52 30.02
C ASP A 58 -11.66 20.57 30.75
N LEU A 59 -10.99 21.73 30.71
CA LEU A 59 -9.82 22.03 31.52
C LEU A 59 -10.19 23.05 32.59
N GLY A 60 -10.29 22.61 33.84
CA GLY A 60 -10.58 23.47 35.01
C GLY A 60 -9.41 24.39 35.34
N LEU A 61 -9.66 25.42 36.19
CA LEU A 61 -8.67 26.41 36.61
C LEU A 61 -7.42 25.78 37.27
N ALA A 62 -7.62 24.79 38.16
CA ALA A 62 -6.50 24.12 38.82
C ALA A 62 -5.58 23.41 37.84
N ALA A 63 -6.15 22.63 36.91
CA ALA A 63 -5.41 21.93 35.88
C ALA A 63 -4.73 22.90 34.89
N ALA A 64 -5.33 24.07 34.59
CA ALA A 64 -4.71 25.09 33.78
C ALA A 64 -3.47 25.72 34.45
N ARG A 65 -3.50 25.90 35.79
CA ARG A 65 -2.36 26.37 36.57
C ARG A 65 -1.26 25.34 36.72
N GLU A 66 -1.59 24.06 36.79
CA GLU A 66 -0.63 22.96 36.74
C GLU A 66 0.13 22.94 35.43
N LYS A 67 -0.59 22.98 34.30
CA LYS A 67 0.01 23.09 32.96
C LYS A 67 0.86 24.36 32.76
N LEU A 68 0.48 25.46 33.40
CA LEU A 68 1.33 26.65 33.44
C LEU A 68 2.64 26.37 34.18
N GLY A 69 2.59 25.67 35.32
CA GLY A 69 3.78 25.24 36.05
C GLY A 69 4.74 24.42 35.21
N GLU A 70 4.22 23.40 34.54
CA GLU A 70 4.99 22.54 33.59
C GLU A 70 5.61 23.36 32.46
N ALA A 71 4.81 24.23 31.82
CA ALA A 71 5.28 25.07 30.71
C ALA A 71 6.39 26.03 31.14
N ARG A 72 6.31 26.59 32.35
CA ARG A 72 7.33 27.48 32.91
C ARG A 72 8.59 26.73 33.34
N ALA A 73 8.46 25.51 33.88
CA ALA A 73 9.60 24.66 34.17
C ALA A 73 10.38 24.33 32.86
N ALA A 74 9.70 23.97 31.80
CA ALA A 74 10.31 23.74 30.51
C ALA A 74 11.07 24.99 29.96
N LEU A 75 10.46 26.18 30.10
CA LEU A 75 11.12 27.43 29.73
C LEU A 75 12.38 27.73 30.58
N ALA A 76 12.34 27.46 31.88
CA ALA A 76 13.48 27.64 32.77
C ALA A 76 14.65 26.72 32.43
N GLU A 77 14.36 25.53 31.85
CA GLU A 77 15.34 24.57 31.32
C GLU A 77 15.77 24.89 29.88
N GLY A 78 15.35 26.02 29.31
CA GLY A 78 15.65 26.39 27.92
C GLY A 78 14.86 25.64 26.86
N ARG A 79 13.89 24.80 27.24
CA ARG A 79 13.04 24.01 26.33
C ARG A 79 11.78 24.80 25.94
N ASP A 80 11.36 24.65 24.69
CA ASP A 80 10.09 25.24 24.24
C ASP A 80 8.90 24.39 24.76
N PRO A 81 8.00 24.96 25.56
CA PRO A 81 6.82 24.24 26.07
C PRO A 81 5.83 23.85 24.93
N ALA A 82 5.88 24.53 23.77
CA ALA A 82 5.11 24.14 22.60
C ALA A 82 5.74 22.93 21.88
N ALA A 83 7.05 22.69 22.03
CA ALA A 83 7.77 21.62 21.35
C ALA A 83 7.26 20.23 21.73
N SER A 84 6.81 20.01 22.97
CA SER A 84 6.22 18.73 23.40
C SER A 84 4.89 18.46 22.68
N LYS A 85 4.07 19.48 22.48
CA LYS A 85 2.81 19.37 21.73
C LYS A 85 3.07 19.23 20.23
N THR A 86 4.10 19.88 19.73
CA THR A 86 4.60 19.74 18.34
C THR A 86 5.26 18.38 18.15
N ARG A 87 6.02 17.85 19.12
CA ARG A 87 6.60 16.48 19.06
C ARG A 87 5.54 15.38 19.13
N LEU A 88 4.49 15.52 19.96
CA LEU A 88 3.36 14.59 19.98
C LEU A 88 2.53 14.64 18.69
N ARG A 89 2.37 15.82 18.08
CA ARG A 89 1.80 15.93 16.73
C ARG A 89 2.75 15.36 15.68
N ALA A 90 4.03 15.70 15.72
CA ALA A 90 5.03 15.18 14.79
C ALA A 90 5.24 13.67 14.93
N ALA A 91 5.11 13.08 16.11
CA ALA A 91 5.14 11.63 16.28
C ALA A 91 3.94 10.92 15.60
N ASN A 92 2.79 11.61 15.54
CA ASN A 92 1.59 11.12 14.85
C ASN A 92 1.47 11.66 13.40
N ASP A 93 2.27 12.64 12.98
CA ASP A 93 2.25 13.27 11.65
C ASP A 93 3.46 12.85 10.80
N ASN A 94 4.06 11.69 11.07
CA ASN A 94 5.05 11.12 10.17
C ASN A 94 4.39 10.50 8.94
N PHE A 95 5.16 10.40 7.86
CA PHE A 95 4.65 9.91 6.58
C PHE A 95 4.21 8.44 6.65
N GLY A 96 4.86 7.63 7.48
CA GLY A 96 4.49 6.22 7.71
C GLY A 96 3.09 6.08 8.28
N HIS A 97 2.75 6.89 9.28
CA HIS A 97 1.41 6.88 9.86
C HIS A 97 0.31 7.30 8.84
N LEU A 98 0.60 8.31 8.02
CA LEU A 98 -0.28 8.72 6.92
C LEU A 98 -0.48 7.58 5.91
N ALA A 99 0.59 6.85 5.58
CA ALA A 99 0.55 5.73 4.64
C ALA A 99 -0.26 4.54 5.21
N ASP A 100 -0.12 4.26 6.50
CA ASP A 100 -0.87 3.20 7.19
C ASP A 100 -2.37 3.53 7.26
N GLU A 101 -2.74 4.75 7.60
CA GLU A 101 -4.14 5.18 7.58
C GLU A 101 -4.76 5.11 6.18
N TRP A 102 -4.00 5.51 5.16
CA TRP A 102 -4.45 5.37 3.78
C TRP A 102 -4.67 3.90 3.43
N LEU A 103 -3.79 2.99 3.86
CA LEU A 103 -3.90 1.57 3.61
C LEU A 103 -5.12 0.96 4.30
N GLU A 104 -5.38 1.33 5.56
CA GLU A 104 -6.59 0.90 6.30
C GLU A 104 -7.88 1.43 5.64
N LYS A 105 -7.86 2.65 5.11
CA LYS A 105 -8.98 3.16 4.30
C LYS A 105 -9.22 2.26 3.08
N ARG A 106 -8.15 1.86 2.34
CA ARG A 106 -8.26 0.97 1.18
C ARG A 106 -8.81 -0.40 1.54
N LYS A 107 -8.45 -0.92 2.70
CA LYS A 107 -8.99 -2.18 3.23
C LYS A 107 -10.50 -2.08 3.50
N LYS A 108 -10.95 -0.99 4.12
CA LYS A 108 -12.37 -0.74 4.36
C LYS A 108 -13.19 -0.57 3.07
N GLU A 109 -12.57 -0.13 1.97
CA GLU A 109 -13.20 -0.03 0.64
C GLU A 109 -13.43 -1.40 -0.03
N GLY A 110 -13.01 -2.50 0.57
CA GLY A 110 -13.26 -3.86 0.09
C GLY A 110 -12.51 -4.21 -1.20
N LEU A 111 -11.27 -3.76 -1.34
CA LEU A 111 -10.41 -4.13 -2.46
C LEU A 111 -10.12 -5.64 -2.45
N ALA A 112 -9.95 -6.22 -3.65
CA ALA A 112 -9.60 -7.63 -3.80
C ALA A 112 -8.33 -7.98 -3.00
N PRO A 113 -8.26 -9.18 -2.35
CA PRO A 113 -7.12 -9.59 -1.51
C PRO A 113 -5.76 -9.43 -2.20
N ALA A 114 -5.64 -9.87 -3.45
CA ALA A 114 -4.40 -9.73 -4.24
C ALA A 114 -3.99 -8.27 -4.46
N THR A 115 -4.95 -7.35 -4.59
CA THR A 115 -4.68 -5.91 -4.70
C THR A 115 -4.21 -5.37 -3.36
N MET A 116 -4.83 -5.78 -2.25
CA MET A 116 -4.42 -5.37 -0.90
C MET A 116 -3.01 -5.85 -0.57
N THR A 117 -2.70 -7.14 -0.80
CA THR A 117 -1.34 -7.69 -0.61
C THR A 117 -0.29 -6.85 -1.33
N LYS A 118 -0.57 -6.47 -2.58
CA LYS A 118 0.34 -5.65 -3.37
C LYS A 118 0.47 -4.22 -2.84
N LEU A 119 -0.63 -3.60 -2.40
CA LEU A 119 -0.59 -2.26 -1.82
C LEU A 119 0.16 -2.27 -0.49
N THR A 120 -0.06 -3.28 0.35
CA THR A 120 0.68 -3.46 1.61
C THR A 120 2.18 -3.54 1.33
N TRP A 121 2.60 -4.37 0.38
CA TRP A 121 4.00 -4.48 -0.01
C TRP A 121 4.61 -3.15 -0.49
N PHE A 122 3.86 -2.33 -1.25
CA PHE A 122 4.32 -0.99 -1.65
C PHE A 122 4.44 -0.05 -0.44
N VAL A 123 3.47 -0.08 0.46
CA VAL A 123 3.47 0.76 1.66
C VAL A 123 4.62 0.35 2.60
N ASP A 124 4.93 -0.95 2.74
CA ASP A 124 6.05 -1.43 3.52
C ASP A 124 7.38 -0.85 3.00
N MET A 125 7.64 -0.93 1.68
CA MET A 125 8.83 -0.33 1.07
C MET A 125 8.93 1.18 1.28
N ILE A 126 7.80 1.89 1.19
CA ILE A 126 7.72 3.34 1.41
C ILE A 126 7.99 3.66 2.89
N ARG A 127 7.41 2.89 3.81
CA ARG A 127 7.53 3.07 5.26
C ARG A 127 8.96 2.85 5.74
N ASP A 128 9.64 1.83 5.23
CA ASP A 128 11.01 1.49 5.61
C ASP A 128 11.97 2.67 5.34
N GLU A 129 11.76 3.43 4.28
CA GLU A 129 12.66 4.50 3.87
C GLU A 129 12.15 5.91 4.29
N LEU A 130 10.87 6.19 4.10
CA LEU A 130 10.30 7.52 4.25
C LEU A 130 9.41 7.65 5.50
N GLY A 131 9.05 6.53 6.13
CA GLY A 131 8.04 6.51 7.16
C GLY A 131 8.36 7.31 8.42
N ARG A 132 9.63 7.50 8.74
CA ARG A 132 10.07 8.26 9.93
C ARG A 132 10.11 9.77 9.72
N LEU A 133 10.06 10.21 8.47
CA LEU A 133 10.12 11.62 8.13
C LEU A 133 8.78 12.31 8.45
N PRO A 134 8.81 13.57 8.96
CA PRO A 134 7.63 14.41 8.97
C PRO A 134 7.03 14.54 7.57
N ILE A 135 5.70 14.62 7.45
CA ILE A 135 5.03 14.71 6.13
C ILE A 135 5.52 15.92 5.34
N GLU A 136 5.79 17.03 6.00
CA GLU A 136 6.29 18.28 5.40
C GLU A 136 7.72 18.18 4.84
N ASP A 137 8.52 17.24 5.37
CA ASP A 137 9.92 17.01 4.97
C ASP A 137 10.02 16.01 3.81
N VAL A 138 8.93 15.29 3.47
CA VAL A 138 8.90 14.37 2.32
C VAL A 138 8.62 15.17 1.05
N GLY A 139 9.67 15.77 0.51
CA GLY A 139 9.62 16.58 -0.70
C GLY A 139 9.94 15.80 -1.98
N THR A 140 9.99 16.53 -3.10
CA THR A 140 10.28 15.95 -4.43
C THR A 140 11.67 15.31 -4.49
N ALA A 141 12.66 15.90 -3.78
CA ALA A 141 14.03 15.38 -3.76
C ALA A 141 14.15 14.04 -3.04
N GLU A 142 13.52 13.90 -1.87
CA GLU A 142 13.49 12.67 -1.07
C GLU A 142 12.79 11.56 -1.83
N LEU A 143 11.65 11.88 -2.46
CA LEU A 143 10.91 10.92 -3.28
C LEU A 143 11.70 10.46 -4.49
N LEU A 144 12.38 11.39 -5.19
CA LEU A 144 13.20 11.06 -6.34
C LEU A 144 14.38 10.17 -5.94
N ALA A 145 15.06 10.50 -4.84
CA ALA A 145 16.15 9.68 -4.32
C ALA A 145 15.68 8.24 -3.98
N PHE A 146 14.53 8.10 -3.35
CA PHE A 146 13.91 6.81 -3.07
C PHE A 146 13.61 6.02 -4.35
N LEU A 147 12.97 6.64 -5.34
CA LEU A 147 12.55 5.99 -6.57
C LEU A 147 13.75 5.59 -7.45
N ARG A 148 14.80 6.40 -7.49
CA ARG A 148 16.05 6.10 -8.23
C ARG A 148 16.78 4.86 -7.72
N LYS A 149 16.61 4.44 -6.46
CA LYS A 149 17.14 3.17 -5.95
C LYS A 149 16.58 1.95 -6.71
N PHE A 150 15.34 2.05 -7.18
CA PHE A 150 14.69 1.02 -7.99
C PHE A 150 15.10 1.11 -9.46
N GLU A 151 15.26 2.32 -10.00
CA GLU A 151 15.75 2.52 -11.37
C GLU A 151 17.19 2.00 -11.54
N ALA A 152 18.05 2.24 -10.55
CA ALA A 152 19.43 1.72 -10.52
C ALA A 152 19.50 0.19 -10.58
N ARG A 153 18.39 -0.49 -10.20
CA ARG A 153 18.23 -1.95 -10.30
C ARG A 153 17.38 -2.35 -11.52
N GLU A 154 17.21 -1.46 -12.48
CA GLU A 154 16.39 -1.65 -13.69
C GLU A 154 14.90 -1.97 -13.43
N LYS A 155 14.43 -1.73 -12.20
CA LYS A 155 13.02 -1.97 -11.80
C LYS A 155 12.13 -0.76 -12.12
N TYR A 156 12.17 -0.26 -13.34
CA TYR A 156 11.47 0.96 -13.80
C TYR A 156 9.96 0.91 -13.58
N HIS A 157 9.32 -0.23 -13.87
CA HIS A 157 7.88 -0.40 -13.64
C HIS A 157 7.50 -0.32 -12.15
N LEU A 158 8.37 -0.84 -11.27
CA LEU A 158 8.17 -0.75 -9.83
C LEU A 158 8.28 0.70 -9.35
N ALA A 159 9.31 1.44 -9.81
CA ALA A 159 9.49 2.86 -9.51
C ALA A 159 8.24 3.68 -9.89
N LYS A 160 7.70 3.48 -11.10
CA LYS A 160 6.45 4.13 -11.56
C LYS A 160 5.25 3.79 -10.67
N ARG A 161 5.11 2.54 -10.23
CA ARG A 161 4.01 2.10 -9.37
C ARG A 161 4.14 2.66 -7.96
N LEU A 162 5.35 2.70 -7.40
CA LEU A 162 5.63 3.33 -6.11
C LEU A 162 5.32 4.83 -6.16
N ARG A 163 5.77 5.56 -7.21
CA ARG A 163 5.41 6.97 -7.41
C ARG A 163 3.89 7.17 -7.42
N ALA A 164 3.16 6.34 -8.18
CA ALA A 164 1.71 6.44 -8.23
C ALA A 164 1.04 6.13 -6.87
N THR A 165 1.63 5.26 -6.05
CA THR A 165 1.13 4.98 -4.70
C THR A 165 1.43 6.14 -3.76
N LEU A 166 2.62 6.72 -3.80
CA LEU A 166 3.00 7.92 -3.07
C LEU A 166 2.03 9.08 -3.37
N SER A 167 1.74 9.34 -4.65
CA SER A 167 0.76 10.36 -5.05
C SER A 167 -0.62 10.13 -4.43
N ARG A 168 -1.09 8.88 -4.34
CA ARG A 168 -2.37 8.56 -3.70
C ARG A 168 -2.35 8.80 -2.20
N ILE A 169 -1.23 8.50 -1.53
CA ILE A 169 -1.04 8.76 -0.10
C ILE A 169 -1.04 10.27 0.16
N PHE A 170 -0.30 11.06 -0.64
CA PHE A 170 -0.30 12.51 -0.52
C PHE A 170 -1.67 13.13 -0.78
N LYS A 171 -2.41 12.66 -1.79
CA LYS A 171 -3.79 13.11 -2.04
C LYS A 171 -4.71 12.84 -0.85
N TYR A 172 -4.52 11.71 -0.16
CA TYR A 172 -5.22 11.45 1.08
C TYR A 172 -4.79 12.41 2.19
N GLY A 173 -3.48 12.70 2.31
CA GLY A 173 -2.92 13.68 3.24
C GLY A 173 -3.48 15.09 3.01
N ILE A 174 -3.60 15.52 1.75
CA ILE A 174 -4.21 16.81 1.38
C ILE A 174 -5.68 16.84 1.79
N ALA A 175 -6.45 15.80 1.46
CA ALA A 175 -7.86 15.71 1.81
C ALA A 175 -8.11 15.68 3.33
N SER A 176 -7.15 15.17 4.12
CA SER A 176 -7.19 15.17 5.60
C SER A 176 -6.53 16.40 6.24
N GLY A 177 -6.08 17.38 5.45
CA GLY A 177 -5.47 18.63 5.95
C GLY A 177 -4.06 18.46 6.53
N ARG A 178 -3.38 17.34 6.26
CA ARG A 178 -2.03 17.04 6.78
C ARG A 178 -0.90 17.30 5.78
N ALA A 179 -1.20 17.37 4.50
CA ALA A 179 -0.24 17.72 3.45
C ALA A 179 -0.73 18.93 2.67
N GLY A 180 0.19 19.82 2.26
CA GLY A 180 -0.14 21.01 1.49
C GLY A 180 -0.13 20.76 -0.03
N ARG A 181 0.64 19.76 -0.51
CA ARG A 181 0.80 19.42 -1.94
C ARG A 181 1.14 17.95 -2.13
N ASP A 182 1.09 17.50 -3.37
CA ASP A 182 1.52 16.15 -3.80
C ASP A 182 2.86 16.25 -4.56
N PRO A 183 4.02 16.08 -3.86
CA PRO A 183 5.33 16.16 -4.51
C PRO A 183 5.60 14.98 -5.46
N ALA A 184 4.85 13.87 -5.35
CA ALA A 184 5.00 12.74 -6.25
C ALA A 184 4.38 13.00 -7.64
N ALA A 185 3.47 13.98 -7.76
CA ALA A 185 2.90 14.37 -9.05
C ALA A 185 3.97 14.97 -9.97
N ASP A 186 4.87 15.78 -9.41
CA ASP A 186 5.95 16.49 -10.14
C ASP A 186 7.00 15.51 -10.72
N LEU A 187 7.02 14.25 -10.25
CA LEU A 187 8.00 13.24 -10.66
C LEU A 187 7.53 12.37 -11.84
N THR A 188 6.43 12.72 -12.50
CA THR A 188 5.90 11.90 -13.61
C THR A 188 6.91 11.76 -14.73
N ASP A 189 7.54 12.88 -15.11
CA ASP A 189 8.48 12.94 -16.23
C ASP A 189 9.95 12.82 -15.79
N ALA A 190 10.20 12.83 -14.46
CA ALA A 190 11.54 12.67 -13.90
C ALA A 190 12.00 11.20 -13.84
N LEU A 191 11.08 10.25 -14.00
CA LEU A 191 11.37 8.82 -14.00
C LEU A 191 11.54 8.30 -15.43
N THR A 192 12.51 7.39 -15.59
CA THR A 192 12.79 6.75 -16.87
C THR A 192 11.55 6.02 -17.42
N SER A 193 11.13 6.41 -18.62
CA SER A 193 10.05 5.74 -19.33
C SER A 193 10.62 4.62 -20.19
N VAL A 194 10.40 3.38 -19.77
CA VAL A 194 10.71 2.22 -20.60
C VAL A 194 9.50 1.94 -21.49
N PRO A 195 9.69 1.85 -22.81
CA PRO A 195 8.62 1.44 -23.71
C PRO A 195 8.03 0.09 -23.29
N ALA A 196 6.72 -0.02 -23.34
CA ALA A 196 6.07 -1.30 -23.08
C ALA A 196 6.44 -2.26 -24.24
N THR A 197 7.28 -3.24 -23.94
CA THR A 197 7.54 -4.32 -24.88
C THR A 197 6.35 -5.28 -24.85
N SER A 198 5.67 -5.43 -25.97
CA SER A 198 4.66 -6.48 -26.11
C SER A 198 5.31 -7.84 -25.92
N ARG A 199 4.67 -8.72 -25.18
CA ARG A 199 5.15 -10.09 -25.09
C ARG A 199 4.99 -10.79 -26.43
N ALA A 200 5.91 -11.72 -26.73
CA ALA A 200 5.75 -12.58 -27.89
C ALA A 200 4.40 -13.31 -27.79
N ALA A 201 3.62 -13.21 -28.85
CA ALA A 201 2.35 -13.92 -29.00
C ALA A 201 2.51 -15.00 -30.05
N ILE A 202 1.91 -16.16 -29.84
CA ILE A 202 1.78 -17.21 -30.86
C ILE A 202 0.66 -16.77 -31.78
N THR A 203 1.00 -16.46 -33.04
CA THR A 203 0.04 -15.95 -34.01
C THR A 203 -0.08 -16.82 -35.25
N THR A 204 0.79 -17.83 -35.41
CA THR A 204 0.77 -18.74 -36.55
C THR A 204 0.36 -20.14 -36.14
N GLU A 205 -0.30 -20.87 -37.05
CA GLU A 205 -0.69 -22.28 -36.87
C GLU A 205 0.52 -23.17 -36.54
N LYS A 206 1.66 -22.91 -37.22
CA LYS A 206 2.89 -23.67 -36.98
C LYS A 206 3.41 -23.55 -35.58
N GLU A 207 3.41 -22.35 -35.02
CA GLU A 207 3.85 -22.09 -33.62
C GLU A 207 2.85 -22.69 -32.63
N LEU A 208 1.54 -22.58 -32.88
CA LEU A 208 0.51 -23.20 -32.09
C LEU A 208 0.64 -24.73 -32.08
N ALA A 209 0.82 -25.33 -33.24
CA ALA A 209 1.05 -26.77 -33.37
C ALA A 209 2.33 -27.20 -32.61
N GLY A 210 3.38 -26.37 -32.64
CA GLY A 210 4.60 -26.59 -31.85
C GLY A 210 4.32 -26.58 -30.31
N LEU A 211 3.55 -25.59 -29.87
CA LEU A 211 3.14 -25.52 -28.47
C LEU A 211 2.31 -26.74 -28.03
N LEU A 212 1.32 -27.12 -28.84
CA LEU A 212 0.45 -28.27 -28.53
C LEU A 212 1.23 -29.58 -28.46
N ARG A 213 2.21 -29.80 -29.36
CA ARG A 213 3.12 -30.96 -29.24
C ARG A 213 3.95 -30.92 -27.99
N ALA A 214 4.55 -29.79 -27.66
CA ALA A 214 5.33 -29.64 -26.42
C ALA A 214 4.50 -29.90 -25.16
N VAL A 215 3.21 -29.50 -25.17
CA VAL A 215 2.29 -29.80 -24.07
C VAL A 215 1.92 -31.28 -24.02
N ALA A 216 1.72 -31.92 -25.18
CA ALA A 216 1.41 -33.35 -25.26
C ALA A 216 2.59 -34.22 -24.78
N GLU A 217 3.82 -33.81 -25.10
CA GLU A 217 5.06 -34.50 -24.71
C GLU A 217 5.54 -34.12 -23.28
N TYR A 218 4.81 -33.25 -22.58
CA TYR A 218 5.19 -32.84 -21.23
C TYR A 218 5.17 -34.06 -20.27
N ASP A 219 6.33 -34.43 -19.78
CA ASP A 219 6.59 -35.61 -18.91
C ASP A 219 6.41 -35.33 -17.41
N GLY A 220 6.08 -34.10 -17.04
CA GLY A 220 5.81 -33.73 -15.65
C GLY A 220 4.44 -34.18 -15.16
N SER A 221 3.90 -33.44 -14.17
CA SER A 221 2.61 -33.80 -13.57
C SER A 221 1.47 -33.84 -14.59
N LYS A 222 0.71 -34.93 -14.60
CA LYS A 222 -0.47 -35.10 -15.46
C LYS A 222 -1.50 -33.99 -15.32
N HIS A 223 -1.70 -33.47 -14.06
CA HIS A 223 -2.60 -32.35 -13.79
C HIS A 223 -2.17 -31.09 -14.54
N ILE A 224 -0.87 -30.79 -14.57
CA ILE A 224 -0.34 -29.62 -15.25
C ILE A 224 -0.54 -29.75 -16.76
N ARG A 225 -0.27 -30.92 -17.33
CA ARG A 225 -0.52 -31.18 -18.75
C ARG A 225 -1.96 -30.95 -19.14
N ILE A 226 -2.90 -31.52 -18.37
CA ILE A 226 -4.33 -31.37 -18.63
C ILE A 226 -4.75 -29.90 -18.48
N ALA A 227 -4.26 -29.21 -17.45
CA ALA A 227 -4.55 -27.80 -17.25
C ALA A 227 -4.04 -26.92 -18.40
N LEU A 228 -2.85 -27.20 -18.94
CA LEU A 228 -2.30 -26.49 -20.13
C LEU A 228 -3.18 -26.71 -21.36
N LEU A 229 -3.65 -27.94 -21.60
CA LEU A 229 -4.59 -28.24 -22.70
C LEU A 229 -5.92 -27.53 -22.49
N LEU A 230 -6.47 -27.55 -21.27
CA LEU A 230 -7.71 -26.83 -20.94
C LEU A 230 -7.60 -25.32 -21.17
N LEU A 231 -6.46 -24.69 -20.86
CA LEU A 231 -6.25 -23.27 -21.17
C LEU A 231 -6.37 -22.96 -22.65
N VAL A 232 -5.88 -23.85 -23.51
CA VAL A 232 -6.00 -23.70 -24.96
C VAL A 232 -7.44 -23.87 -25.42
N HIS A 233 -8.18 -24.84 -24.85
CA HIS A 233 -9.56 -25.11 -25.24
C HIS A 233 -10.57 -24.08 -24.72
N LEU A 234 -10.33 -23.54 -23.51
CA LEU A 234 -11.32 -22.70 -22.79
C LEU A 234 -11.02 -21.19 -22.91
N PHE A 235 -9.83 -20.80 -23.35
CA PHE A 235 -9.40 -19.39 -23.41
C PHE A 235 -9.63 -18.59 -22.12
N CYS A 236 -9.69 -19.28 -20.98
CA CYS A 236 -9.82 -18.68 -19.67
C CYS A 236 -8.46 -18.21 -19.12
N ARG A 237 -8.49 -17.37 -18.10
CA ARG A 237 -7.23 -16.98 -17.43
C ARG A 237 -6.70 -18.14 -16.58
N PRO A 238 -5.35 -18.30 -16.49
CA PRO A 238 -4.77 -19.37 -15.65
C PRO A 238 -5.27 -19.35 -14.20
N GLY A 239 -5.50 -18.17 -13.62
CA GLY A 239 -6.07 -18.04 -12.28
C GLY A 239 -7.52 -18.48 -12.16
N GLU A 240 -8.33 -18.32 -13.21
CA GLU A 240 -9.71 -18.77 -13.26
C GLU A 240 -9.77 -20.31 -13.30
N LEU A 241 -8.97 -20.92 -14.17
CA LEU A 241 -8.91 -22.38 -14.28
C LEU A 241 -8.37 -23.03 -12.99
N ARG A 242 -7.34 -22.44 -12.38
CA ARG A 242 -6.74 -22.95 -11.15
C ARG A 242 -7.70 -22.98 -9.96
N GLN A 243 -8.64 -22.05 -9.94
CA GLN A 243 -9.67 -21.93 -8.89
C GLN A 243 -11.01 -22.54 -9.31
N MET A 244 -11.06 -23.31 -10.39
CA MET A 244 -12.28 -23.98 -10.84
C MET A 244 -12.78 -24.96 -9.77
N GLU A 245 -14.09 -24.95 -9.53
CA GLU A 245 -14.77 -25.85 -8.61
C GLU A 245 -15.71 -26.77 -9.38
N TRP A 246 -15.84 -28.03 -8.94
CA TRP A 246 -16.70 -29.00 -9.62
C TRP A 246 -18.17 -28.59 -9.66
N VAL A 247 -18.65 -27.88 -8.65
CA VAL A 247 -20.02 -27.35 -8.58
C VAL A 247 -20.34 -26.34 -9.69
N GLU A 248 -19.33 -25.76 -10.31
CA GLU A 248 -19.47 -24.78 -11.38
C GLU A 248 -19.63 -25.39 -12.77
N ILE A 249 -19.46 -26.71 -12.88
CA ILE A 249 -19.56 -27.43 -14.14
C ILE A 249 -20.95 -28.07 -14.24
N ASP A 250 -21.69 -27.64 -15.26
CA ASP A 250 -22.98 -28.24 -15.64
C ASP A 250 -22.72 -29.21 -16.80
N ASP A 251 -22.53 -30.50 -16.49
CA ASP A 251 -22.24 -31.53 -17.46
C ASP A 251 -23.41 -31.70 -18.47
N ALA A 252 -24.67 -31.55 -17.98
CA ALA A 252 -25.84 -31.70 -18.83
C ALA A 252 -25.96 -30.60 -19.89
N LYS A 253 -25.63 -29.36 -19.49
CA LYS A 253 -25.63 -28.20 -20.40
C LYS A 253 -24.28 -28.01 -21.10
N LYS A 254 -23.25 -28.74 -20.69
CA LYS A 254 -21.87 -28.60 -21.17
C LYS A 254 -21.36 -27.16 -20.99
N LEU A 255 -21.51 -26.63 -19.79
CA LEU A 255 -21.15 -25.27 -19.43
C LEU A 255 -20.30 -25.24 -18.16
N TRP A 256 -19.35 -24.32 -18.10
CA TRP A 256 -18.67 -23.93 -16.87
C TRP A 256 -19.09 -22.51 -16.49
N LEU A 257 -19.67 -22.32 -15.33
CA LEU A 257 -20.11 -21.04 -14.81
C LEU A 257 -19.09 -20.50 -13.80
N ILE A 258 -18.31 -19.51 -14.21
CA ILE A 258 -17.36 -18.82 -13.32
C ILE A 258 -18.10 -17.75 -12.53
N PRO A 259 -18.17 -17.83 -11.18
CA PRO A 259 -18.94 -16.88 -10.39
C PRO A 259 -18.32 -15.48 -10.37
N ALA A 260 -19.17 -14.46 -10.29
CA ALA A 260 -18.79 -13.04 -10.34
C ALA A 260 -17.66 -12.61 -9.36
N PRO A 261 -17.59 -13.14 -8.11
CA PRO A 261 -16.51 -12.76 -7.18
C PRO A 261 -15.11 -13.13 -7.65
N ARG A 262 -14.97 -14.20 -8.47
CA ARG A 262 -13.67 -14.63 -9.03
C ARG A 262 -13.28 -13.88 -10.30
N MET A 263 -14.24 -13.19 -10.93
CA MET A 263 -13.99 -12.46 -12.16
C MET A 263 -13.45 -11.06 -11.90
N LYS A 264 -12.43 -10.65 -12.66
CA LYS A 264 -11.83 -9.31 -12.55
C LYS A 264 -12.85 -8.19 -12.71
N MET A 265 -13.87 -8.39 -13.56
CA MET A 265 -14.94 -7.41 -13.80
C MET A 265 -16.17 -7.61 -12.91
N ARG A 266 -16.12 -8.55 -11.94
CA ARG A 266 -17.25 -8.89 -11.04
C ARG A 266 -18.56 -9.20 -11.77
N LYS A 267 -18.45 -9.81 -12.97
CA LYS A 267 -19.60 -10.34 -13.73
C LYS A 267 -19.37 -11.83 -13.93
N ALA A 268 -20.38 -12.66 -13.67
CA ALA A 268 -20.30 -14.09 -13.94
C ALA A 268 -19.98 -14.32 -15.42
N HIS A 269 -19.19 -15.36 -15.69
CA HIS A 269 -18.79 -15.71 -17.04
C HIS A 269 -19.15 -17.18 -17.32
N VAL A 270 -19.78 -17.40 -18.46
CA VAL A 270 -20.19 -18.74 -18.91
C VAL A 270 -19.24 -19.18 -20.01
N VAL A 271 -18.60 -20.32 -19.81
CA VAL A 271 -17.67 -20.93 -20.77
C VAL A 271 -18.31 -22.19 -21.34
N PRO A 272 -18.58 -22.28 -22.64
CA PRO A 272 -19.06 -23.50 -23.26
C PRO A 272 -17.96 -24.58 -23.29
N LEU A 273 -18.34 -25.83 -22.97
CA LEU A 273 -17.42 -26.95 -22.90
C LEU A 273 -17.55 -27.81 -24.15
N SER A 274 -16.49 -27.92 -24.94
CA SER A 274 -16.41 -28.86 -26.06
C SER A 274 -16.30 -30.31 -25.56
N ALA A 275 -16.54 -31.27 -26.44
CA ALA A 275 -16.35 -32.71 -26.11
C ALA A 275 -14.91 -32.98 -25.64
N GLN A 276 -13.92 -32.33 -26.25
CA GLN A 276 -12.51 -32.46 -25.89
C GLN A 276 -12.24 -31.89 -24.50
N SER A 277 -12.78 -30.70 -24.18
CA SER A 277 -12.60 -30.10 -22.83
C SER A 277 -13.31 -30.91 -21.74
N LEU A 278 -14.49 -31.48 -22.02
CA LEU A 278 -15.17 -32.39 -21.09
C LEU A 278 -14.34 -33.64 -20.81
N ALA A 279 -13.77 -34.27 -21.87
CA ALA A 279 -12.91 -35.43 -21.68
C ALA A 279 -11.69 -35.13 -20.81
N LEU A 280 -11.06 -33.98 -20.98
CA LEU A 280 -9.94 -33.51 -20.14
C LEU A 280 -10.39 -33.22 -18.69
N ILE A 281 -11.57 -32.66 -18.52
CA ILE A 281 -12.16 -32.40 -17.19
C ILE A 281 -12.46 -33.74 -16.48
N ASP A 282 -13.04 -34.72 -17.20
CA ASP A 282 -13.33 -36.05 -16.64
C ASP A 282 -12.05 -36.81 -16.26
N GLU A 283 -10.95 -36.59 -17.00
CA GLU A 283 -9.65 -37.15 -16.65
C GLU A 283 -9.06 -36.53 -15.35
N LEU A 284 -9.44 -35.28 -15.00
CA LEU A 284 -9.05 -34.63 -13.75
C LEU A 284 -9.88 -35.11 -12.53
N ARG A 285 -11.14 -35.51 -12.71
CA ARG A 285 -12.05 -35.84 -11.60
C ARG A 285 -11.45 -36.84 -10.58
N PRO A 286 -10.87 -37.97 -11.00
CA PRO A 286 -10.32 -38.95 -10.04
C PRO A 286 -9.06 -38.45 -9.32
N MET A 287 -8.40 -37.42 -9.85
CA MET A 287 -7.14 -36.94 -9.33
C MET A 287 -7.29 -35.81 -8.31
N THR A 288 -8.44 -35.12 -8.25
CA THR A 288 -8.62 -33.89 -7.46
C THR A 288 -9.63 -34.02 -6.32
N GLY A 289 -10.19 -35.23 -6.08
CA GLY A 289 -10.91 -35.58 -4.84
C GLY A 289 -12.21 -34.84 -4.55
N GLY A 290 -12.95 -34.42 -5.53
CA GLY A 290 -14.40 -34.19 -5.44
C GLY A 290 -14.92 -32.86 -4.86
N ARG A 291 -14.09 -31.93 -4.36
CA ARG A 291 -14.59 -30.62 -3.88
C ARG A 291 -13.98 -29.38 -4.54
N GLU A 292 -12.69 -29.38 -4.83
CA GLU A 292 -12.01 -28.28 -5.51
C GLU A 292 -11.05 -28.85 -6.55
N VAL A 293 -11.03 -28.29 -7.75
CA VAL A 293 -9.94 -28.56 -8.71
C VAL A 293 -8.75 -27.71 -8.27
N GLN A 294 -8.15 -28.03 -7.14
CA GLN A 294 -6.88 -27.40 -6.76
C GLN A 294 -5.78 -27.94 -7.68
N LEU A 295 -5.53 -27.22 -8.75
CA LEU A 295 -4.33 -27.48 -9.54
C LEU A 295 -3.13 -26.98 -8.72
N PRO A 296 -2.10 -27.83 -8.48
CA PRO A 296 -0.97 -27.46 -7.65
C PRO A 296 -0.27 -26.23 -8.22
N GLU A 297 0.16 -25.32 -7.33
CA GLU A 297 1.07 -24.24 -7.75
C GLU A 297 2.35 -24.88 -8.29
N PRO A 298 2.83 -24.45 -9.49
CA PRO A 298 4.11 -24.92 -9.99
C PRO A 298 5.20 -24.59 -8.96
N ALA A 299 6.08 -25.56 -8.72
CA ALA A 299 7.17 -25.44 -7.71
C ALA A 299 8.03 -24.19 -7.89
N LEU A 300 8.10 -23.65 -9.11
CA LEU A 300 8.80 -22.39 -9.44
C LEU A 300 8.15 -21.15 -8.83
N THR A 301 6.82 -21.09 -8.71
CA THR A 301 6.14 -19.96 -8.05
C THR A 301 6.44 -19.96 -6.55
N ARG A 302 6.50 -21.15 -5.94
CA ARG A 302 6.88 -21.33 -4.54
C ARG A 302 8.33 -20.94 -4.28
N GLN A 303 9.26 -21.24 -5.21
CA GLN A 303 10.67 -20.83 -5.12
C GLN A 303 10.86 -19.34 -5.40
N ALA A 304 10.10 -18.73 -6.28
CA ALA A 304 10.14 -17.29 -6.53
C ALA A 304 9.68 -16.49 -5.29
N HIS A 305 8.59 -16.89 -4.67
CA HIS A 305 8.13 -16.30 -3.41
C HIS A 305 9.09 -16.56 -2.24
N LEU A 306 9.71 -17.74 -2.17
CA LEU A 306 10.74 -18.06 -1.16
C LEU A 306 12.05 -17.30 -1.41
N ARG A 307 12.49 -17.11 -2.67
CA ARG A 307 13.68 -16.30 -3.00
C ARG A 307 13.44 -14.83 -2.71
N GLU A 308 12.29 -14.27 -3.04
CA GLU A 308 11.93 -12.89 -2.66
C GLU A 308 11.86 -12.70 -1.14
N HIS A 309 11.53 -13.75 -0.37
CA HIS A 309 11.48 -13.69 1.09
C HIS A 309 12.86 -13.88 1.73
N THR A 310 13.76 -14.68 1.15
CA THR A 310 15.13 -14.92 1.65
C THR A 310 16.11 -13.82 1.25
N GLU A 311 15.92 -13.17 0.09
CA GLU A 311 16.75 -12.02 -0.32
C GLU A 311 16.49 -10.76 0.54
N ARG A 312 15.41 -10.73 1.33
CA ARG A 312 15.16 -9.65 2.30
C ARG A 312 16.07 -9.69 3.54
N HIS A 313 16.72 -10.81 3.82
CA HIS A 313 17.54 -11.00 5.02
C HIS A 313 19.02 -11.33 4.76
N ALA A 314 19.46 -11.36 3.52
CA ALA A 314 20.86 -11.60 3.17
C ALA A 314 21.59 -10.28 2.90
N SER A 315 22.60 -10.00 3.70
CA SER A 315 23.61 -8.96 3.45
C SER A 315 24.29 -9.20 2.10
N PRO A 316 24.67 -8.15 1.34
CA PRO A 316 25.22 -8.33 -0.01
C PRO A 316 26.55 -9.09 0.03
N PRO A 317 26.76 -10.10 -0.82
CA PRO A 317 28.05 -10.74 -0.96
C PRO A 317 29.03 -9.78 -1.61
N ARG A 318 30.24 -9.73 -1.07
CA ARG A 318 31.39 -9.00 -1.63
C ARG A 318 31.70 -9.55 -3.03
N LEU A 319 31.78 -8.66 -4.00
CA LEU A 319 32.19 -8.94 -5.37
C LEU A 319 33.64 -9.45 -5.37
N HIS A 320 33.86 -10.70 -5.82
CA HIS A 320 35.09 -11.13 -6.39
C HIS A 320 34.93 -11.29 -7.91
N GLU A 321 35.71 -10.49 -8.62
CA GLU A 321 35.90 -10.59 -10.07
C GLU A 321 36.43 -11.95 -10.48
N ARG A 322 35.85 -12.55 -11.52
CA ARG A 322 36.57 -13.13 -12.68
C ARG A 322 35.58 -13.78 -13.64
N GLY A 323 35.74 -13.41 -14.89
CA GLY A 323 34.95 -13.73 -16.02
C GLY A 323 35.00 -15.18 -16.49
N SER A 324 33.94 -15.55 -17.16
CA SER A 324 33.94 -16.36 -18.38
C SER A 324 32.53 -16.31 -19.00
N VAL A 325 32.50 -15.83 -20.23
CA VAL A 325 31.29 -15.83 -21.08
C VAL A 325 31.14 -17.26 -21.58
N GLN A 326 30.03 -17.93 -21.20
CA GLN A 326 29.60 -19.15 -21.86
C GLN A 326 28.40 -18.88 -22.75
N PRO A 327 28.31 -19.48 -23.97
CA PRO A 327 27.22 -19.27 -24.92
C PRO A 327 25.93 -19.88 -24.39
N ARG A 328 24.85 -19.12 -24.51
CA ARG A 328 23.48 -19.56 -24.15
C ARG A 328 23.02 -20.62 -25.15
N LEU A 329 22.80 -21.83 -24.67
CA LEU A 329 22.09 -22.90 -25.37
C LEU A 329 20.59 -22.51 -25.56
N PRO A 330 19.94 -22.94 -26.63
CA PRO A 330 18.52 -22.65 -26.88
C PRO A 330 17.64 -23.31 -25.78
N LEU A 331 16.74 -22.52 -25.21
CA LEU A 331 15.78 -22.94 -24.19
C LEU A 331 14.87 -24.02 -24.77
N ASN A 332 14.96 -25.23 -24.26
CA ASN A 332 14.05 -26.34 -24.57
C ASN A 332 12.59 -25.95 -24.25
N GLY A 333 11.64 -26.41 -25.08
CA GLY A 333 10.21 -26.06 -25.02
C GLY A 333 9.51 -26.25 -23.65
N VAL A 334 10.09 -27.07 -22.76
CA VAL A 334 9.61 -27.32 -21.41
C VAL A 334 9.58 -26.04 -20.55
N HIS A 335 10.61 -25.19 -20.65
CA HIS A 335 10.65 -23.92 -19.90
C HIS A 335 9.69 -22.84 -20.44
N ALA A 336 9.17 -23.00 -21.65
CA ALA A 336 8.14 -22.08 -22.18
C ALA A 336 6.76 -22.36 -21.58
N ALA A 337 6.41 -23.64 -21.40
CA ALA A 337 5.14 -24.05 -20.77
C ALA A 337 5.06 -23.64 -19.29
N GLU A 338 6.16 -23.74 -18.54
CA GLU A 338 6.22 -23.33 -17.14
C GLU A 338 6.07 -21.83 -16.93
N ARG A 339 6.45 -20.99 -17.91
CA ARG A 339 6.28 -19.52 -17.83
C ARG A 339 4.84 -19.05 -18.02
N ILE A 340 3.96 -19.87 -18.59
CA ILE A 340 2.53 -19.54 -18.72
C ILE A 340 1.84 -19.45 -17.36
N TRP A 341 2.40 -20.10 -16.32
CA TRP A 341 1.87 -20.12 -14.96
C TRP A 341 2.41 -19.04 -14.01
N THR A 342 3.37 -18.22 -14.45
CA THR A 342 4.05 -17.21 -13.59
C THR A 342 3.43 -15.81 -13.70
N PHE A 343 2.12 -15.71 -13.89
CA PHE A 343 1.41 -14.42 -13.95
C PHE A 343 0.46 -14.20 -12.79
#